data_c9756b6fcce6f3b2d761888959e810f8
#
_entry.id   c9756b6fcce6f3b2d761888959e810f8
#
_cell.length_a   1.000
_cell.length_b   1.000
_cell.length_c   1.000
_cell.angle_alpha   90.00
_cell.angle_beta   90.00
_cell.angle_gamma   90.00
#
_symmetry.space_group_name_H-M   'P 1'
#
loop_
_entity.id
_entity.type
_entity.pdbx_description
1 polymer ?
#
loop_
_entity_poly.entity_id
_entity_poly.type
_entity_poly.pdbx_seq_one_letter_code
_entity_poly.pdbx_strand_id
1 'polypeptide(L)'
;YPFLSNQWNQYRQSKLITTYEEAVTDLAAEDRIDYEKEWERAFTYNDALIPYILPDSFAAAEAQLPEGGDQAYLASLNLTGDGMMGFVEIPKINVKLPIFHTTEEEVLQKGAGHLAGSSLPVGGEGTHAVISAHRGLPSAALFTDLDQLEEGDYFFLAILDDTLCYQVDQISVVEPSDTSRLESQEGKDLVTLLTCTPYGVNSHRLLVQGHRVAYQEIEEDHSLSLLVGPSLHTSYLLWVIVGLAVTGGFILILYLLDRKWKRKQ
;
A
#
# COMPACT_ATOMS: atom_id res chain seq x y z
N TYR A 1 21.68 5.45 -5.33
CA TYR A 1 21.34 4.16 -4.69
C TYR A 1 19.83 4.04 -4.38
N PRO A 2 19.13 4.97 -3.70
CA PRO A 2 17.70 4.81 -3.40
C PRO A 2 16.79 4.67 -4.63
N PHE A 3 17.09 5.36 -5.71
CA PHE A 3 16.31 5.30 -6.95
C PHE A 3 16.32 3.91 -7.60
N LEU A 4 17.50 3.30 -7.76
CA LEU A 4 17.62 1.94 -8.35
C LEU A 4 17.01 0.88 -7.43
N SER A 5 17.18 1.05 -6.13
CA SER A 5 16.62 0.18 -5.11
C SER A 5 15.09 0.22 -5.13
N ASN A 6 14.50 1.42 -5.20
CA ASN A 6 13.05 1.57 -5.29
C ASN A 6 12.48 0.96 -6.58
N GLN A 7 13.12 1.17 -7.75
CA GLN A 7 12.70 0.55 -9.00
C GLN A 7 12.75 -0.99 -8.95
N TRP A 8 13.81 -1.54 -8.32
CA TRP A 8 13.93 -2.98 -8.13
C TRP A 8 12.81 -3.53 -7.24
N ASN A 9 12.49 -2.83 -6.15
CA ASN A 9 11.40 -3.23 -5.26
C ASN A 9 10.04 -3.12 -5.94
N GLN A 10 9.76 -2.06 -6.68
CA GLN A 10 8.54 -1.93 -7.48
C GLN A 10 8.40 -3.07 -8.49
N TYR A 11 9.48 -3.45 -9.17
CA TYR A 11 9.48 -4.61 -10.07
C TYR A 11 9.17 -5.91 -9.32
N ARG A 12 9.75 -6.14 -8.14
CA ARG A 12 9.47 -7.32 -7.32
C ARG A 12 8.02 -7.36 -6.84
N GLN A 13 7.50 -6.24 -6.38
CA GLN A 13 6.11 -6.09 -5.94
C GLN A 13 5.15 -6.34 -7.09
N SER A 14 5.38 -5.74 -8.25
CA SER A 14 4.60 -5.99 -9.47
C SER A 14 4.60 -7.47 -9.85
N LYS A 15 5.74 -8.15 -9.78
CA LYS A 15 5.83 -9.59 -10.06
C LYS A 15 5.02 -10.43 -9.06
N LEU A 16 5.08 -10.11 -7.77
CA LEU A 16 4.28 -10.79 -6.75
C LEU A 16 2.78 -10.62 -7.02
N ILE A 17 2.35 -9.40 -7.33
CA ILE A 17 0.96 -9.09 -7.66
C ILE A 17 0.52 -9.85 -8.91
N THR A 18 1.31 -9.84 -9.98
CA THR A 18 1.00 -10.60 -11.21
C THR A 18 0.88 -12.10 -10.91
N THR A 19 1.79 -12.66 -10.10
CA THR A 19 1.72 -14.07 -9.71
C THR A 19 0.44 -14.37 -8.90
N TYR A 20 0.01 -13.46 -8.04
CA TYR A 20 -1.24 -13.58 -7.30
C TYR A 20 -2.46 -13.51 -8.24
N GLU A 21 -2.51 -12.52 -9.15
CA GLU A 21 -3.58 -12.35 -10.13
C GLU A 21 -3.68 -13.58 -11.07
N GLU A 22 -2.53 -14.13 -11.50
CA GLU A 22 -2.46 -15.38 -12.26
C GLU A 22 -2.99 -16.57 -11.43
N ALA A 23 -2.57 -16.69 -10.17
CA ALA A 23 -3.02 -17.76 -9.29
C ALA A 23 -4.53 -17.71 -9.05
N VAL A 24 -5.09 -16.53 -8.80
CA VAL A 24 -6.54 -16.32 -8.69
C VAL A 24 -7.25 -16.78 -9.97
N THR A 25 -6.77 -16.34 -11.14
CA THR A 25 -7.40 -16.68 -12.43
C THR A 25 -7.28 -18.17 -12.76
N ASP A 26 -6.11 -18.77 -12.58
CA ASP A 26 -5.83 -20.18 -12.91
C ASP A 26 -6.58 -21.14 -11.99
N LEU A 27 -6.64 -20.84 -10.69
CA LEU A 27 -7.38 -21.64 -9.71
C LEU A 27 -8.89 -21.62 -9.97
N ALA A 28 -9.43 -20.48 -10.42
CA ALA A 28 -10.82 -20.38 -10.86
C ALA A 28 -11.09 -21.19 -12.13
N ALA A 29 -10.21 -21.10 -13.14
CA ALA A 29 -10.35 -21.80 -14.41
C ALA A 29 -10.25 -23.33 -14.28
N GLU A 30 -9.48 -23.81 -13.31
CA GLU A 30 -9.30 -25.24 -13.01
C GLU A 30 -10.34 -25.80 -12.02
N ASP A 31 -11.30 -25.01 -11.55
CA ASP A 31 -12.29 -25.36 -10.51
C ASP A 31 -11.62 -25.88 -9.21
N ARG A 32 -10.41 -25.37 -8.90
CA ARG A 32 -9.58 -25.78 -7.75
C ARG A 32 -9.80 -24.95 -6.52
N ILE A 33 -10.44 -23.78 -6.66
CA ILE A 33 -10.78 -22.90 -5.57
C ILE A 33 -12.27 -22.62 -5.56
N ASP A 34 -12.82 -22.70 -4.38
CA ASP A 34 -14.19 -22.30 -4.09
C ASP A 34 -14.13 -20.92 -3.40
N TYR A 35 -14.23 -19.85 -4.20
CA TYR A 35 -14.17 -18.49 -3.67
C TYR A 35 -15.24 -18.23 -2.63
N GLU A 36 -16.44 -18.78 -2.82
CA GLU A 36 -17.54 -18.62 -1.86
C GLU A 36 -17.12 -19.14 -0.46
N LYS A 37 -16.43 -20.29 -0.41
CA LYS A 37 -15.90 -20.81 0.85
C LYS A 37 -14.75 -19.99 1.42
N GLU A 38 -13.89 -19.43 0.58
CA GLU A 38 -12.79 -18.57 1.08
C GLU A 38 -13.35 -17.27 1.66
N TRP A 39 -14.34 -16.67 0.99
CA TRP A 39 -15.08 -15.51 1.52
C TRP A 39 -15.81 -15.85 2.81
N GLU A 40 -16.57 -16.97 2.85
CA GLU A 40 -17.28 -17.43 4.05
C GLU A 40 -16.32 -17.69 5.23
N ARG A 41 -15.15 -18.29 4.96
CA ARG A 41 -14.12 -18.48 5.98
C ARG A 41 -13.63 -17.16 6.55
N ALA A 42 -13.36 -16.19 5.71
CA ALA A 42 -12.87 -14.89 6.13
C ALA A 42 -13.94 -14.10 6.90
N PHE A 43 -15.19 -14.12 6.46
CA PHE A 43 -16.30 -13.52 7.21
C PHE A 43 -16.52 -14.22 8.55
N THR A 44 -16.51 -15.56 8.58
CA THR A 44 -16.62 -16.34 9.83
C THR A 44 -15.49 -15.99 10.82
N TYR A 45 -14.28 -15.79 10.31
CA TYR A 45 -13.15 -15.31 11.14
C TYR A 45 -13.45 -13.93 11.71
N ASN A 46 -13.90 -12.96 10.90
CA ASN A 46 -14.24 -11.63 11.35
C ASN A 46 -15.36 -11.61 12.40
N ASP A 47 -16.39 -12.43 12.21
CA ASP A 47 -17.50 -12.58 13.16
C ASP A 47 -17.06 -13.17 14.51
N ALA A 48 -16.02 -14.00 14.49
CA ALA A 48 -15.45 -14.62 15.69
C ALA A 48 -14.41 -13.72 16.41
N LEU A 49 -13.99 -12.60 15.79
CA LEU A 49 -13.04 -11.69 16.42
C LEU A 49 -13.62 -11.10 17.69
N ILE A 50 -12.92 -11.33 18.79
CA ILE A 50 -13.24 -10.69 20.06
C ILE A 50 -12.56 -9.31 20.08
N PRO A 51 -13.31 -8.21 20.31
CA PRO A 51 -12.71 -6.90 20.43
C PRO A 51 -11.61 -6.89 21.49
N TYR A 52 -10.42 -6.52 21.11
CA TYR A 52 -9.32 -6.31 22.04
C TYR A 52 -8.48 -5.08 21.60
N ILE A 53 -7.64 -4.61 22.50
CA ILE A 53 -6.77 -3.47 22.20
C ILE A 53 -5.71 -3.93 21.20
N LEU A 54 -5.76 -3.37 19.98
CA LEU A 54 -4.80 -3.67 18.94
C LEU A 54 -3.39 -3.18 19.32
N PRO A 55 -2.33 -3.93 19.05
CA PRO A 55 -0.97 -3.47 19.26
C PRO A 55 -0.57 -2.40 18.23
N ASP A 56 0.49 -1.64 18.51
CA ASP A 56 1.12 -0.82 17.47
C ASP A 56 1.67 -1.72 16.36
N SER A 57 1.32 -1.41 15.09
CA SER A 57 1.73 -2.18 13.90
C SER A 57 3.25 -2.31 13.72
N PHE A 58 4.01 -1.42 14.32
CA PHE A 58 5.49 -1.41 14.26
C PHE A 58 6.13 -1.84 15.58
N ALA A 59 5.34 -2.40 16.51
CA ALA A 59 5.87 -3.04 17.71
C ALA A 59 6.51 -4.39 17.36
N ALA A 60 7.33 -4.91 18.27
CA ALA A 60 7.96 -6.21 18.09
C ALA A 60 6.92 -7.33 17.88
N ALA A 61 7.22 -8.29 17.00
CA ALA A 61 6.33 -9.36 16.55
C ALA A 61 5.69 -10.20 17.68
N GLU A 62 6.39 -10.30 18.82
CA GLU A 62 5.91 -11.03 20.01
C GLU A 62 4.59 -10.47 20.59
N ALA A 63 4.22 -9.25 20.22
CA ALA A 63 2.98 -8.62 20.68
C ALA A 63 1.78 -8.84 19.74
N GLN A 64 1.98 -9.44 18.56
CA GLN A 64 0.96 -9.43 17.49
C GLN A 64 0.16 -10.73 17.37
N LEU A 65 0.73 -11.87 17.73
CA LEU A 65 0.04 -13.17 17.66
C LEU A 65 0.23 -13.96 18.95
N PRO A 66 -0.73 -14.82 19.34
CA PRO A 66 -0.56 -15.79 20.43
C PRO A 66 0.64 -16.71 20.18
N GLU A 67 1.21 -17.29 21.25
CA GLU A 67 2.27 -18.30 21.14
C GLU A 67 1.82 -19.45 20.24
N GLY A 68 2.53 -19.70 19.12
CA GLY A 68 2.13 -20.69 18.09
C GLY A 68 1.35 -20.12 16.90
N GLY A 69 1.06 -18.80 16.88
CA GLY A 69 0.31 -18.13 15.82
C GLY A 69 -1.20 -18.44 15.86
N ASP A 70 -2.00 -17.62 15.18
CA ASP A 70 -3.40 -17.92 14.89
C ASP A 70 -3.48 -18.66 13.55
N GLN A 71 -3.66 -19.98 13.59
CA GLN A 71 -3.72 -20.81 12.39
C GLN A 71 -4.93 -20.49 11.52
N ALA A 72 -6.05 -20.08 12.09
CA ALA A 72 -7.23 -19.67 11.34
C ALA A 72 -6.95 -18.37 10.57
N TYR A 73 -6.28 -17.41 11.21
CA TYR A 73 -5.81 -16.17 10.58
C TYR A 73 -4.86 -16.45 9.42
N LEU A 74 -3.78 -17.18 9.67
CA LEU A 74 -2.72 -17.45 8.70
C LEU A 74 -3.17 -18.31 7.50
N ALA A 75 -4.24 -19.12 7.68
CA ALA A 75 -4.82 -19.92 6.63
C ALA A 75 -5.86 -19.16 5.79
N SER A 76 -6.42 -18.06 6.28
CA SER A 76 -7.42 -17.26 5.57
C SER A 76 -6.74 -16.43 4.48
N LEU A 77 -7.34 -16.35 3.27
CA LEU A 77 -6.85 -15.55 2.15
C LEU A 77 -5.42 -15.90 1.68
N ASN A 78 -4.88 -17.06 2.02
CA ASN A 78 -3.51 -17.47 1.70
C ASN A 78 -3.47 -18.44 0.52
N LEU A 79 -3.90 -17.99 -0.67
CA LEU A 79 -4.04 -18.83 -1.86
C LEU A 79 -2.72 -19.37 -2.40
N THR A 80 -1.69 -18.54 -2.37
CA THR A 80 -0.34 -18.84 -2.90
C THR A 80 0.55 -19.54 -1.88
N GLY A 81 0.13 -19.61 -0.62
CA GLY A 81 0.87 -20.26 0.46
C GLY A 81 2.10 -19.48 0.95
N ASP A 82 2.31 -18.26 0.45
CA ASP A 82 3.40 -17.36 0.83
C ASP A 82 2.98 -16.24 1.79
N GLY A 83 1.71 -16.30 2.25
CA GLY A 83 1.10 -15.34 3.15
C GLY A 83 0.54 -14.09 2.49
N MET A 84 0.50 -14.02 1.15
CA MET A 84 -0.13 -12.91 0.45
C MET A 84 -1.66 -13.04 0.48
N MET A 85 -2.34 -11.99 0.97
CA MET A 85 -3.80 -11.91 1.09
C MET A 85 -4.46 -11.23 -0.11
N GLY A 86 -3.72 -10.38 -0.82
CA GLY A 86 -4.18 -9.53 -1.90
C GLY A 86 -3.23 -8.36 -2.10
N PHE A 87 -3.74 -7.26 -2.64
CA PHE A 87 -2.94 -6.04 -2.78
C PHE A 87 -3.78 -4.77 -2.58
N VAL A 88 -3.11 -3.69 -2.17
CA VAL A 88 -3.68 -2.34 -2.08
C VAL A 88 -3.22 -1.50 -3.25
N GLU A 89 -4.14 -0.74 -3.84
CA GLU A 89 -3.87 0.25 -4.87
C GLU A 89 -4.35 1.64 -4.44
N ILE A 90 -3.47 2.64 -4.56
CA ILE A 90 -3.75 4.04 -4.20
C ILE A 90 -3.34 4.92 -5.38
N PRO A 91 -4.25 5.19 -6.33
CA PRO A 91 -3.94 5.85 -7.60
C PRO A 91 -3.31 7.24 -7.43
N LYS A 92 -3.81 8.05 -6.51
CA LYS A 92 -3.34 9.45 -6.29
C LYS A 92 -1.83 9.53 -6.04
N ILE A 93 -1.26 8.53 -5.37
CA ILE A 93 0.18 8.48 -5.04
C ILE A 93 0.93 7.38 -5.81
N ASN A 94 0.27 6.77 -6.81
CA ASN A 94 0.83 5.71 -7.65
C ASN A 94 1.44 4.56 -6.84
N VAL A 95 0.72 4.10 -5.82
CA VAL A 95 1.10 2.96 -4.98
C VAL A 95 0.29 1.74 -5.37
N LYS A 96 0.96 0.60 -5.58
CA LYS A 96 0.36 -0.72 -5.72
C LYS A 96 1.25 -1.71 -4.95
N LEU A 97 0.77 -2.23 -3.81
CA LEU A 97 1.55 -3.03 -2.87
C LEU A 97 0.86 -4.33 -2.51
N PRO A 98 1.57 -5.48 -2.51
CA PRO A 98 1.04 -6.71 -1.96
C PRO A 98 0.77 -6.56 -0.46
N ILE A 99 -0.32 -7.15 0.00
CA ILE A 99 -0.71 -7.23 1.42
C ILE A 99 -0.40 -8.64 1.90
N PHE A 100 0.35 -8.76 2.97
CA PHE A 100 0.68 -10.03 3.60
C PHE A 100 0.07 -10.12 5.00
N HIS A 101 -0.02 -11.33 5.51
CA HIS A 101 -0.31 -11.57 6.93
C HIS A 101 0.76 -10.94 7.80
N THR A 102 0.35 -10.43 8.94
CA THR A 102 1.16 -9.80 10.00
C THR A 102 1.85 -8.49 9.58
N THR A 103 2.39 -7.79 10.57
CA THR A 103 3.20 -6.58 10.38
C THR A 103 4.64 -6.81 10.88
N GLU A 104 5.12 -8.05 10.76
CA GLU A 104 6.52 -8.37 11.05
C GLU A 104 7.46 -7.60 10.13
N GLU A 105 8.67 -7.32 10.64
CA GLU A 105 9.66 -6.54 9.90
C GLU A 105 9.96 -7.13 8.51
N GLU A 106 10.05 -8.46 8.40
CA GLU A 106 10.28 -9.15 7.13
C GLU A 106 9.16 -8.92 6.11
N VAL A 107 7.92 -8.76 6.59
CA VAL A 107 6.74 -8.43 5.79
C VAL A 107 6.81 -6.98 5.34
N LEU A 108 7.00 -6.06 6.30
CA LEU A 108 7.00 -4.63 6.03
C LEU A 108 8.16 -4.15 5.15
N GLN A 109 9.24 -4.93 5.06
CA GLN A 109 10.34 -4.66 4.12
C GLN A 109 9.99 -4.96 2.66
N LYS A 110 9.02 -5.82 2.37
CA LYS A 110 8.68 -6.26 1.01
C LYS A 110 7.34 -5.73 0.50
N GLY A 111 6.43 -5.32 1.38
CA GLY A 111 5.09 -4.86 1.01
C GLY A 111 4.35 -4.20 2.16
N ALA A 112 3.03 -4.29 2.12
CA ALA A 112 2.16 -3.94 3.21
C ALA A 112 1.82 -5.17 4.04
N GLY A 113 1.61 -4.98 5.34
CA GLY A 113 1.23 -6.01 6.28
C GLY A 113 -0.15 -5.74 6.88
N HIS A 114 -0.96 -6.77 7.01
CA HIS A 114 -2.23 -6.71 7.71
C HIS A 114 -1.97 -6.84 9.22
N LEU A 115 -2.50 -5.90 10.02
CA LEU A 115 -2.37 -5.93 11.47
C LEU A 115 -3.23 -7.07 12.04
N ALA A 116 -2.57 -8.09 12.54
CA ALA A 116 -3.25 -9.22 13.18
C ALA A 116 -4.13 -8.74 14.33
N GLY A 117 -5.36 -9.27 14.38
CA GLY A 117 -6.39 -8.88 15.33
C GLY A 117 -7.30 -7.73 14.88
N SER A 118 -6.95 -7.01 13.83
CA SER A 118 -7.94 -6.25 13.08
C SER A 118 -8.75 -7.18 12.18
N SER A 119 -9.90 -6.73 11.66
CA SER A 119 -10.70 -7.54 10.72
C SER A 119 -9.91 -7.90 9.47
N LEU A 120 -10.06 -9.11 8.96
CA LEU A 120 -9.55 -9.46 7.62
C LEU A 120 -10.10 -8.49 6.58
N PRO A 121 -9.33 -8.15 5.53
CA PRO A 121 -9.66 -7.07 4.59
C PRO A 121 -10.68 -7.50 3.54
N VAL A 122 -11.77 -8.13 3.98
CA VAL A 122 -12.88 -8.63 3.13
C VAL A 122 -14.11 -7.74 3.18
N GLY A 123 -14.07 -6.64 3.93
CA GLY A 123 -15.20 -5.76 4.14
C GLY A 123 -16.30 -6.37 5.00
N GLY A 124 -17.42 -5.70 5.06
CA GLY A 124 -18.60 -6.08 5.81
C GLY A 124 -18.95 -5.11 6.94
N GLU A 125 -20.22 -5.05 7.29
CA GLU A 125 -20.68 -4.17 8.38
C GLU A 125 -20.05 -4.56 9.73
N GLY A 126 -19.57 -3.58 10.46
CA GLY A 126 -18.90 -3.78 11.74
C GLY A 126 -17.44 -4.22 11.64
N THR A 127 -16.85 -4.19 10.44
CA THR A 127 -15.43 -4.55 10.25
C THR A 127 -14.51 -3.33 10.17
N HIS A 128 -13.27 -3.50 10.60
CA HIS A 128 -12.21 -2.52 10.45
C HIS A 128 -10.88 -3.22 10.21
N ALA A 129 -10.42 -3.24 8.96
CA ALA A 129 -9.12 -3.79 8.61
C ALA A 129 -8.02 -2.72 8.68
N VAL A 130 -6.82 -3.10 9.15
CA VAL A 130 -5.67 -2.20 9.26
C VAL A 130 -4.54 -2.73 8.40
N ILE A 131 -4.12 -1.92 7.43
CA ILE A 131 -3.04 -2.22 6.48
C ILE A 131 -1.88 -1.26 6.74
N SER A 132 -0.74 -1.80 7.11
CA SER A 132 0.43 -1.04 7.53
C SER A 132 1.58 -1.21 6.53
N ALA A 133 2.31 -0.13 6.26
CA ALA A 133 3.55 -0.20 5.50
C ALA A 133 4.53 0.89 5.96
N HIS A 134 5.81 0.65 5.74
CA HIS A 134 6.86 1.60 6.11
C HIS A 134 6.78 2.92 5.34
N ARG A 135 7.30 3.96 5.99
CA ARG A 135 7.58 5.27 5.41
C ARG A 135 9.07 5.57 5.53
N GLY A 136 9.66 6.04 4.43
CA GLY A 136 11.05 6.49 4.45
C GLY A 136 12.10 5.39 4.43
N LEU A 137 11.77 4.18 3.98
CA LEU A 137 12.78 3.16 3.71
C LEU A 137 13.66 3.57 2.52
N PRO A 138 15.00 3.54 2.65
CA PRO A 138 15.89 3.85 1.53
C PRO A 138 15.75 2.90 0.34
N SER A 139 15.17 1.72 0.57
CA SER A 139 15.03 0.64 -0.42
C SER A 139 13.71 0.67 -1.17
N ALA A 140 12.64 1.22 -0.59
CA ALA A 140 11.30 1.17 -1.15
C ALA A 140 10.45 2.37 -0.73
N ALA A 141 9.61 2.88 -1.65
CA ALA A 141 8.73 4.00 -1.35
C ALA A 141 7.60 3.60 -0.39
N LEU A 142 6.95 2.44 -0.62
CA LEU A 142 5.84 1.92 0.18
C LEU A 142 4.78 3.02 0.47
N PHE A 143 4.49 3.32 1.74
CA PHE A 143 3.58 4.40 2.15
C PHE A 143 4.28 5.75 2.42
N THR A 144 5.41 6.00 1.74
CA THR A 144 6.17 7.26 1.91
C THR A 144 5.31 8.50 1.65
N ASP A 145 4.48 8.45 0.63
CA ASP A 145 3.66 9.57 0.18
C ASP A 145 2.19 9.50 0.69
N LEU A 146 1.91 8.66 1.70
CA LEU A 146 0.56 8.48 2.24
C LEU A 146 -0.03 9.78 2.80
N ASP A 147 0.80 10.72 3.23
CA ASP A 147 0.40 12.03 3.72
C ASP A 147 -0.05 13.02 2.62
N GLN A 148 0.00 12.61 1.35
CA GLN A 148 -0.55 13.38 0.23
C GLN A 148 -2.04 13.05 -0.01
N LEU A 149 -2.60 12.05 0.67
CA LEU A 149 -4.02 11.76 0.60
C LEU A 149 -4.83 12.81 1.35
N GLU A 150 -6.01 13.08 0.84
CA GLU A 150 -7.01 14.01 1.39
C GLU A 150 -8.34 13.29 1.54
N GLU A 151 -9.22 13.82 2.39
CA GLU A 151 -10.61 13.35 2.50
C GLU A 151 -11.29 13.46 1.13
N GLY A 152 -11.98 12.39 0.71
CA GLY A 152 -12.57 12.25 -0.61
C GLY A 152 -11.73 11.46 -1.62
N ASP A 153 -10.45 11.23 -1.38
CA ASP A 153 -9.62 10.34 -2.22
C ASP A 153 -10.05 8.88 -2.09
N TYR A 154 -9.62 8.06 -3.05
CA TYR A 154 -9.97 6.65 -3.11
C TYR A 154 -8.74 5.76 -3.03
N PHE A 155 -8.92 4.59 -2.42
CA PHE A 155 -8.00 3.46 -2.52
C PHE A 155 -8.77 2.16 -2.64
N PHE A 156 -8.11 1.14 -3.15
CA PHE A 156 -8.72 -0.13 -3.51
C PHE A 156 -7.97 -1.29 -2.86
N LEU A 157 -8.72 -2.31 -2.42
CA LEU A 157 -8.16 -3.58 -2.00
C LEU A 157 -8.63 -4.66 -2.99
N ALA A 158 -7.71 -5.29 -3.69
CA ALA A 158 -8.00 -6.46 -4.51
C ALA A 158 -7.76 -7.71 -3.67
N ILE A 159 -8.83 -8.41 -3.34
CA ILE A 159 -8.85 -9.58 -2.47
C ILE A 159 -9.61 -10.69 -3.20
N LEU A 160 -8.97 -11.86 -3.34
CA LEU A 160 -9.53 -12.96 -4.12
C LEU A 160 -9.95 -12.48 -5.52
N ASP A 161 -11.22 -12.65 -5.87
CA ASP A 161 -11.83 -12.32 -7.15
C ASP A 161 -12.58 -10.97 -7.16
N ASP A 162 -12.50 -10.17 -6.07
CA ASP A 162 -13.20 -8.89 -5.94
C ASP A 162 -12.25 -7.71 -5.66
N THR A 163 -12.72 -6.51 -6.02
CA THR A 163 -12.06 -5.25 -5.74
C THR A 163 -12.94 -4.38 -4.84
N LEU A 164 -12.49 -4.20 -3.61
CA LEU A 164 -13.16 -3.42 -2.59
C LEU A 164 -12.71 -1.96 -2.69
N CYS A 165 -13.63 -1.03 -2.84
CA CYS A 165 -13.33 0.39 -2.92
C CYS A 165 -13.62 1.11 -1.62
N TYR A 166 -12.69 1.98 -1.21
CA TYR A 166 -12.81 2.80 -0.01
C TYR A 166 -12.54 4.26 -0.34
N GLN A 167 -13.39 5.15 0.18
CA GLN A 167 -13.18 6.59 0.11
C GLN A 167 -12.65 7.09 1.45
N VAL A 168 -11.57 7.86 1.40
CA VAL A 168 -10.96 8.47 2.60
C VAL A 168 -11.94 9.43 3.25
N ASP A 169 -12.25 9.21 4.52
CA ASP A 169 -13.16 10.04 5.31
C ASP A 169 -12.52 10.63 6.56
N GLN A 170 -11.36 10.11 6.97
CA GLN A 170 -10.66 10.63 8.14
C GLN A 170 -9.15 10.47 8.03
N ILE A 171 -8.41 11.53 8.32
CA ILE A 171 -6.94 11.49 8.43
C ILE A 171 -6.55 11.96 9.83
N SER A 172 -5.69 11.20 10.50
CA SER A 172 -5.27 11.49 11.88
C SER A 172 -3.81 11.17 12.10
N VAL A 173 -3.20 11.92 13.02
CA VAL A 173 -1.87 11.64 13.55
C VAL A 173 -2.01 11.35 15.04
N VAL A 174 -1.56 10.18 15.46
CA VAL A 174 -1.70 9.69 16.85
C VAL A 174 -0.36 9.20 17.40
N GLU A 175 -0.27 9.05 18.72
CA GLU A 175 0.86 8.37 19.34
C GLU A 175 0.80 6.86 19.06
N PRO A 176 1.94 6.14 19.07
CA PRO A 176 1.97 4.70 18.80
C PRO A 176 1.10 3.86 19.74
N SER A 177 0.91 4.31 20.97
CA SER A 177 0.07 3.66 21.97
C SER A 177 -1.43 3.94 21.83
N ASP A 178 -1.82 4.93 21.02
CA ASP A 178 -3.22 5.28 20.80
C ASP A 178 -3.79 4.53 19.59
N THR A 179 -4.36 3.37 19.85
CA THR A 179 -5.00 2.52 18.84
C THR A 179 -6.54 2.62 18.86
N SER A 180 -7.11 3.56 19.62
CA SER A 180 -8.56 3.74 19.79
C SER A 180 -9.31 4.01 18.48
N ARG A 181 -8.61 4.57 17.48
CA ARG A 181 -9.17 4.84 16.15
C ARG A 181 -9.15 3.64 15.20
N LEU A 182 -8.57 2.53 15.64
CA LEU A 182 -8.50 1.28 14.86
C LEU A 182 -9.60 0.28 15.26
N GLU A 183 -10.42 0.63 16.25
CA GLU A 183 -11.54 -0.20 16.68
C GLU A 183 -12.64 -0.25 15.62
N SER A 184 -13.29 -1.41 15.50
CA SER A 184 -14.45 -1.57 14.62
C SER A 184 -15.63 -0.71 15.13
N GLN A 185 -16.44 -0.23 14.20
CA GLN A 185 -17.61 0.60 14.48
C GLN A 185 -18.85 -0.09 13.93
N GLU A 186 -19.90 -0.23 14.77
CA GLU A 186 -21.15 -0.87 14.38
C GLU A 186 -21.72 -0.25 13.10
N GLY A 187 -22.11 -1.08 12.16
CA GLY A 187 -22.73 -0.68 10.89
C GLY A 187 -21.77 -0.03 9.88
N LYS A 188 -20.46 0.02 10.17
CA LYS A 188 -19.47 0.56 9.23
C LYS A 188 -18.56 -0.53 8.69
N ASP A 189 -18.15 -0.37 7.44
CA ASP A 189 -17.11 -1.14 6.76
C ASP A 189 -15.92 -0.20 6.55
N LEU A 190 -14.86 -0.39 7.35
CA LEU A 190 -13.73 0.51 7.44
C LEU A 190 -12.40 -0.18 7.08
N VAL A 191 -11.52 0.58 6.46
CA VAL A 191 -10.11 0.24 6.29
C VAL A 191 -9.25 1.43 6.69
N THR A 192 -8.19 1.18 7.48
CA THR A 192 -7.18 2.18 7.79
C THR A 192 -5.84 1.80 7.18
N LEU A 193 -5.28 2.71 6.36
CA LEU A 193 -3.90 2.67 5.92
C LEU A 193 -3.04 3.35 6.98
N LEU A 194 -2.01 2.65 7.48
CA LEU A 194 -1.21 3.08 8.62
C LEU A 194 0.27 3.16 8.27
N THR A 195 0.92 4.27 8.64
CA THR A 195 2.36 4.42 8.51
C THR A 195 2.96 5.28 9.62
N CYS A 196 4.30 5.30 9.70
CA CYS A 196 5.02 6.16 10.64
C CYS A 196 5.08 7.62 10.16
N THR A 197 5.06 8.57 11.10
CA THR A 197 5.19 10.01 10.83
C THR A 197 5.86 10.72 12.04
N PRO A 198 6.51 11.91 11.88
CA PRO A 198 6.98 12.52 10.63
C PRO A 198 8.05 11.68 9.92
N TYR A 199 8.26 11.94 8.64
CA TYR A 199 9.27 11.24 7.83
C TYR A 199 10.65 11.24 8.50
N GLY A 200 11.24 10.07 8.67
CA GLY A 200 12.56 9.87 9.28
C GLY A 200 12.63 10.04 10.80
N VAL A 201 11.58 10.57 11.46
CA VAL A 201 11.48 10.69 12.92
C VAL A 201 10.66 9.55 13.51
N ASN A 202 9.54 9.20 12.87
CA ASN A 202 8.71 8.03 13.19
C ASN A 202 8.12 8.01 14.61
N SER A 203 7.96 9.18 15.24
CA SER A 203 7.48 9.32 16.62
C SER A 203 5.96 9.10 16.77
N HIS A 204 5.21 9.22 15.69
CA HIS A 204 3.76 9.09 15.64
C HIS A 204 3.33 8.13 14.54
N ARG A 205 2.02 7.86 14.46
CA ARG A 205 1.39 7.09 13.40
C ARG A 205 0.45 7.99 12.61
N LEU A 206 0.56 7.95 11.27
CA LEU A 206 -0.40 8.53 10.35
C LEU A 206 -1.42 7.46 10.01
N LEU A 207 -2.69 7.77 10.26
CA LEU A 207 -3.85 6.94 9.96
C LEU A 207 -4.65 7.62 8.87
N VAL A 208 -4.85 6.93 7.74
CA VAL A 208 -5.74 7.34 6.65
C VAL A 208 -6.85 6.31 6.59
N GLN A 209 -8.01 6.66 7.16
CA GLN A 209 -9.19 5.81 7.22
C GLN A 209 -10.08 6.06 6.01
N GLY A 210 -10.63 5.00 5.45
CA GLY A 210 -11.69 5.05 4.45
C GLY A 210 -12.86 4.17 4.83
N HIS A 211 -14.03 4.54 4.36
CA HIS A 211 -15.25 3.74 4.43
C HIS A 211 -15.57 3.13 3.06
N ARG A 212 -16.24 1.99 3.07
CA ARG A 212 -16.64 1.28 1.85
C ARG A 212 -17.59 2.10 0.99
N VAL A 213 -17.33 2.16 -0.31
CA VAL A 213 -18.20 2.78 -1.32
C VAL A 213 -18.42 1.83 -2.48
N ALA A 214 -19.55 2.01 -3.19
CA ALA A 214 -19.85 1.22 -4.38
C ALA A 214 -18.90 1.61 -5.53
N TYR A 215 -18.30 0.63 -6.20
CA TYR A 215 -17.38 0.88 -7.32
C TYR A 215 -18.01 1.69 -8.46
N GLN A 216 -19.32 1.57 -8.66
CA GLN A 216 -20.08 2.28 -9.70
C GLN A 216 -20.14 3.81 -9.48
N GLU A 217 -20.03 4.29 -8.24
CA GLU A 217 -20.04 5.72 -7.93
C GLU A 217 -18.76 6.42 -8.39
N ILE A 218 -17.68 5.64 -8.64
CA ILE A 218 -16.36 6.16 -9.00
C ILE A 218 -16.18 6.32 -10.50
N GLU A 219 -16.83 5.49 -11.33
CA GLU A 219 -16.71 5.62 -12.77
C GLU A 219 -17.22 6.99 -13.26
N GLU A 220 -18.19 7.59 -12.58
CA GLU A 220 -18.67 8.94 -12.89
C GLU A 220 -17.66 10.04 -12.44
N ASP A 221 -16.93 9.83 -11.35
CA ASP A 221 -15.97 10.81 -10.79
C ASP A 221 -14.55 10.65 -11.40
N HIS A 222 -14.17 9.44 -11.81
CA HIS A 222 -12.87 9.14 -12.44
C HIS A 222 -12.63 9.83 -13.78
N SER A 223 -13.70 10.26 -14.48
CA SER A 223 -13.56 11.06 -15.69
C SER A 223 -12.87 12.42 -15.45
N LEU A 224 -12.89 12.92 -14.20
CA LEU A 224 -12.20 14.14 -13.78
C LEU A 224 -10.76 13.88 -13.28
N SER A 225 -10.45 12.71 -12.74
CA SER A 225 -9.15 12.42 -12.10
C SER A 225 -8.02 12.15 -13.11
N LEU A 226 -8.34 11.81 -14.37
CA LEU A 226 -7.35 11.69 -15.46
C LEU A 226 -6.70 13.02 -15.84
N LEU A 227 -7.14 14.14 -15.25
CA LEU A 227 -6.55 15.48 -15.39
C LEU A 227 -5.55 15.82 -14.28
N VAL A 228 -5.34 14.94 -13.30
CA VAL A 228 -4.33 15.16 -12.25
C VAL A 228 -2.96 14.87 -12.84
N GLY A 229 -2.15 15.90 -12.90
CA GLY A 229 -0.82 15.91 -13.51
C GLY A 229 0.17 14.94 -12.85
N PRO A 230 1.34 14.73 -13.47
CA PRO A 230 2.31 13.73 -13.05
C PRO A 230 2.79 13.99 -11.62
N SER A 231 2.81 12.92 -10.82
CA SER A 231 3.33 12.94 -9.45
C SER A 231 4.72 13.57 -9.36
N LEU A 232 5.08 14.15 -8.22
CA LEU A 232 6.39 14.78 -7.96
C LEU A 232 7.59 13.88 -8.33
N HIS A 233 7.41 12.57 -8.34
CA HIS A 233 8.42 11.60 -8.77
C HIS A 233 8.75 11.69 -10.26
N THR A 234 7.76 11.95 -11.10
CA THR A 234 7.96 12.18 -12.54
C THR A 234 8.68 13.51 -12.78
N SER A 235 8.45 14.51 -11.93
CA SER A 235 9.14 15.80 -11.96
C SER A 235 10.64 15.68 -11.70
N TYR A 236 11.08 14.80 -10.78
CA TYR A 236 12.50 14.63 -10.49
C TYR A 236 13.28 14.10 -11.71
N LEU A 237 12.74 13.11 -12.41
CA LEU A 237 13.36 12.58 -13.62
C LEU A 237 13.45 13.63 -14.73
N LEU A 238 12.42 14.47 -14.86
CA LEU A 238 12.38 15.60 -15.78
C LEU A 238 13.47 16.63 -15.43
N TRP A 239 13.64 16.98 -14.15
CA TRP A 239 14.68 17.88 -13.69
C TRP A 239 16.10 17.32 -13.89
N VAL A 240 16.30 16.01 -13.70
CA VAL A 240 17.58 15.34 -14.01
C VAL A 240 17.89 15.42 -15.50
N ILE A 241 16.90 15.14 -16.37
CA ILE A 241 17.09 15.24 -17.84
C ILE A 241 17.39 16.68 -18.24
N VAL A 242 16.68 17.66 -17.70
CA VAL A 242 16.93 19.09 -17.95
C VAL A 242 18.33 19.48 -17.47
N GLY A 243 18.74 19.04 -16.29
CA GLY A 243 20.10 19.28 -15.76
C GLY A 243 21.20 18.71 -16.67
N LEU A 244 21.02 17.48 -17.15
CA LEU A 244 21.95 16.85 -18.08
C LEU A 244 21.99 17.56 -19.43
N ALA A 245 20.83 18.00 -19.95
CA ALA A 245 20.78 18.75 -21.21
C ALA A 245 21.45 20.13 -21.11
N VAL A 246 21.25 20.84 -20.00
CA VAL A 246 21.91 22.14 -19.73
C VAL A 246 23.41 21.96 -19.60
N THR A 247 23.87 20.95 -18.85
CA THR A 247 25.30 20.64 -18.67
C THR A 247 25.94 20.25 -19.99
N GLY A 248 25.30 19.39 -20.77
CA GLY A 248 25.77 18.98 -22.09
C GLY A 248 25.83 20.16 -23.08
N GLY A 249 24.83 21.03 -23.06
CA GLY A 249 24.80 22.26 -23.86
C GLY A 249 25.94 23.23 -23.49
N PHE A 250 26.21 23.38 -22.20
CA PHE A 250 27.33 24.22 -21.71
C PHE A 250 28.70 23.69 -22.15
N ILE A 251 28.92 22.38 -22.02
CA ILE A 251 30.16 21.73 -22.50
C ILE A 251 30.33 21.89 -24.01
N LEU A 252 29.24 21.75 -24.78
CA LEU A 252 29.28 21.93 -26.23
C LEU A 252 29.64 23.38 -26.61
N ILE A 253 29.09 24.38 -25.91
CA ILE A 253 29.41 25.79 -26.11
C ILE A 253 30.91 26.07 -25.83
N LEU A 254 31.42 25.57 -24.71
CA LEU A 254 32.84 25.71 -24.38
C LEU A 254 33.76 25.05 -25.44
N TYR A 255 33.38 23.85 -25.90
CA TYR A 255 34.10 23.17 -26.98
C TYR A 255 34.11 24.00 -28.29
N LEU A 256 32.98 24.57 -28.66
CA LEU A 256 32.87 25.38 -29.89
C LEU A 256 33.64 26.69 -29.77
N LEU A 257 33.69 27.29 -28.59
CA LEU A 257 34.49 28.51 -28.33
C LEU A 257 36.01 28.22 -28.40
N ASP A 258 36.49 27.12 -27.80
CA ASP A 258 37.86 26.65 -27.86
C ASP A 258 38.27 26.34 -29.32
N ARG A 259 37.41 25.69 -30.07
CA ARG A 259 37.63 25.40 -31.50
C ARG A 259 37.70 26.67 -32.36
N LYS A 260 36.87 27.68 -32.07
CA LYS A 260 36.93 28.99 -32.74
C LYS A 260 38.23 29.73 -32.41
N TRP A 261 38.70 29.65 -31.18
CA TRP A 261 39.91 30.32 -30.71
C TRP A 261 41.18 29.70 -31.38
N LYS A 262 41.27 28.38 -31.44
CA LYS A 262 42.34 27.62 -32.12
C LYS A 262 42.38 27.83 -33.63
N ARG A 263 41.30 28.26 -34.27
CA ARG A 263 41.25 28.59 -35.71
C ARG A 263 41.71 30.04 -36.02
N LYS A 264 41.86 30.86 -35.00
CA LYS A 264 42.29 32.27 -35.16
C LYS A 264 43.77 32.49 -34.80
N GLN A 265 44.47 31.46 -34.35
CA GLN A 265 45.92 31.42 -34.21
C GLN A 265 46.52 30.67 -35.42
#